data_0920ea6e134501eddd4a3bfe732113a1
#
_entry.id   0920ea6e134501eddd4a3bfe732113a1
#
_cell.length_a   1.000
_cell.length_b   1.000
_cell.length_c   1.000
_cell.angle_alpha   90.00
_cell.angle_beta   90.00
_cell.angle_gamma   90.00
#
_symmetry.space_group_name_H-M   'P 1'
#
loop_
_entity.id
_entity.type
_entity.pdbx_description
1 polymer ?
#
loop_
_entity_poly.entity_id
_entity_poly.type
_entity_poly.pdbx_seq_one_letter_code
_entity_poly.pdbx_strand_id
1 'polypeptide(L)'
;MAITMIATHAKAQDNDLRLQAETRIDYSGEFLKSNGSNGTASFNGKYLNVILSGTIGEDFSYAYRQRLNKAHADQSFFDATDWLYLTYAPSRSWQFSAGKQVVAIGGYEYDRAPIDLYFCSEYWNNIACYQFGVSATYATNSGNDKFLFQVCQSPFRTNADHMYAYNLMWMGSHKWYQSIWTLNLIEHNPKEQIAYLALGNQFTFGNFRLQLDYMLRASNHDMLFKDYSIMGEASYTIADKLNIFGRATYDVNSTTGAINDFCVMPNTELTRFGAGVEFYPLPKNNRSIRLHAFYHYTLGHNGNPNGVLQDGQSMFSIGLKWKIDIVSIAKKIF
;
A
#
# COMPACT_ATOMS: atom_id res chain seq x y z
N MET A 1 4.94 -4.02 -2.87
CA MET A 1 5.24 -5.48 -3.05
C MET A 1 4.42 -6.36 -2.10
N ALA A 2 3.17 -5.95 -1.85
CA ALA A 2 2.23 -6.71 -1.00
C ALA A 2 1.42 -7.75 -1.81
N ILE A 3 1.16 -7.49 -3.08
CA ILE A 3 0.39 -8.39 -3.96
C ILE A 3 1.28 -9.46 -4.63
N THR A 4 2.61 -9.36 -4.55
CA THR A 4 3.54 -10.21 -5.30
C THR A 4 4.11 -11.39 -4.48
N MET A 5 3.47 -11.85 -3.42
CA MET A 5 3.75 -13.20 -2.92
C MET A 5 2.99 -14.23 -3.77
N ILE A 6 3.36 -14.31 -5.04
CA ILE A 6 2.99 -15.49 -5.83
C ILE A 6 3.98 -16.56 -5.41
N ALA A 7 3.46 -17.59 -4.76
CA ALA A 7 4.19 -18.82 -4.58
C ALA A 7 4.66 -19.29 -5.96
N THR A 8 5.93 -19.09 -6.30
CA THR A 8 6.55 -19.85 -7.36
C THR A 8 6.39 -21.31 -6.94
N HIS A 9 5.73 -22.12 -7.77
CA HIS A 9 5.66 -23.57 -7.57
C HIS A 9 7.09 -24.15 -7.63
N ALA A 10 7.83 -24.00 -6.55
CA ALA A 10 8.90 -24.91 -6.24
C ALA A 10 8.20 -26.12 -5.60
N LYS A 11 8.33 -27.31 -6.16
CA LYS A 11 7.97 -28.54 -5.50
C LYS A 11 8.75 -28.59 -4.17
N ALA A 12 8.16 -28.06 -3.12
CA ALA A 12 8.70 -28.14 -1.77
C ALA A 12 8.01 -29.30 -1.09
N GLN A 13 8.76 -30.35 -0.87
CA GLN A 13 8.33 -31.54 -0.15
C GLN A 13 8.32 -31.31 1.37
N ASP A 14 8.62 -30.08 1.82
CA ASP A 14 8.64 -29.68 3.23
C ASP A 14 7.74 -28.44 3.45
N ASN A 15 6.97 -28.45 4.51
CA ASN A 15 6.23 -27.28 5.00
C ASN A 15 7.19 -26.11 5.24
N ASP A 16 7.29 -25.18 4.29
CA ASP A 16 8.17 -24.02 4.44
C ASP A 16 7.50 -23.01 5.39
N LEU A 17 8.10 -22.82 6.55
CA LEU A 17 7.65 -21.88 7.57
C LEU A 17 8.63 -20.70 7.62
N ARG A 18 8.11 -19.48 7.46
CA ARG A 18 8.84 -18.23 7.63
C ARG A 18 8.18 -17.40 8.71
N LEU A 19 8.95 -17.03 9.72
CA LEU A 19 8.56 -16.09 10.76
C LEU A 19 9.49 -14.91 10.73
N GLN A 20 8.95 -13.74 10.44
CA GLN A 20 9.74 -12.52 10.27
C GLN A 20 9.22 -11.43 11.21
N ALA A 21 10.12 -10.60 11.70
CA ALA A 21 9.80 -9.35 12.35
C ALA A 21 10.40 -8.20 11.55
N GLU A 22 9.63 -7.12 11.35
CA GLU A 22 10.11 -5.90 10.72
C GLU A 22 9.70 -4.68 11.53
N THR A 23 10.58 -3.69 11.56
CA THR A 23 10.30 -2.45 12.28
C THR A 23 10.93 -1.25 11.58
N ARG A 24 10.34 -0.07 11.83
CA ARG A 24 10.84 1.22 11.40
C ARG A 24 10.77 2.20 12.57
N ILE A 25 11.89 2.88 12.82
CA ILE A 25 12.03 3.94 13.83
C ILE A 25 12.57 5.17 13.11
N ASP A 26 11.92 6.31 13.33
CA ASP A 26 12.27 7.58 12.72
C ASP A 26 12.47 8.65 13.81
N TYR A 27 13.44 9.53 13.61
CA TYR A 27 13.44 10.86 14.16
C TYR A 27 12.78 11.78 13.13
N SER A 28 11.63 12.36 13.48
CA SER A 28 10.85 13.16 12.54
C SER A 28 10.36 14.43 13.18
N GLY A 29 10.32 15.52 12.40
CA GLY A 29 9.77 16.80 12.79
C GLY A 29 8.73 17.27 11.79
N GLU A 30 7.66 17.85 12.30
CA GLU A 30 6.55 18.41 11.54
C GLU A 30 6.40 19.90 11.88
N PHE A 31 6.18 20.72 10.86
CA PHE A 31 6.03 22.17 10.96
C PHE A 31 4.79 22.60 10.18
N LEU A 32 3.91 23.35 10.83
CA LEU A 32 2.72 23.94 10.24
C LEU A 32 2.88 25.46 10.15
N LYS A 33 2.67 26.02 8.97
CA LYS A 33 2.73 27.47 8.75
C LYS A 33 1.73 28.24 9.62
N SER A 34 0.55 27.65 9.87
CA SER A 34 -0.52 28.23 10.68
C SER A 34 -0.17 28.39 12.16
N ASN A 35 0.75 27.58 12.70
CA ASN A 35 1.07 27.52 14.12
C ASN A 35 2.32 28.34 14.53
N GLY A 36 2.73 29.29 13.70
CA GLY A 36 3.80 30.22 14.06
C GLY A 36 5.11 29.55 14.46
N SER A 37 5.60 28.61 13.65
CA SER A 37 6.94 28.01 13.72
C SER A 37 7.31 27.07 14.87
N ASN A 38 6.44 26.72 15.78
CA ASN A 38 6.77 25.74 16.82
C ASN A 38 6.49 24.31 16.33
N GLY A 39 7.38 23.79 15.47
CA GLY A 39 7.38 22.39 15.09
C GLY A 39 7.78 21.49 16.25
N THR A 40 7.21 20.28 16.28
CA THR A 40 7.63 19.24 17.22
C THR A 40 8.49 18.23 16.50
N ALA A 41 9.64 17.90 17.06
CA ALA A 41 10.50 16.84 16.54
C ALA A 41 10.79 15.82 17.64
N SER A 42 10.66 14.53 17.29
CA SER A 42 10.85 13.45 18.26
C SER A 42 11.25 12.12 17.60
N PHE A 43 11.76 11.20 18.41
CA PHE A 43 11.89 9.81 18.02
C PHE A 43 10.53 9.10 18.07
N ASN A 44 10.21 8.38 17.00
CA ASN A 44 8.93 7.69 16.86
C ASN A 44 9.14 6.27 16.34
N GLY A 45 8.55 5.29 17.00
CA GLY A 45 8.34 3.96 16.45
C GLY A 45 7.18 4.02 15.43
N LYS A 46 7.48 3.90 14.15
CA LYS A 46 6.47 4.02 13.08
C LYS A 46 5.75 2.70 12.82
N TYR A 47 6.50 1.60 12.81
CA TYR A 47 5.97 0.27 12.52
C TYR A 47 6.67 -0.80 13.34
N LEU A 48 5.90 -1.79 13.77
CA LEU A 48 6.39 -3.04 14.33
C LEU A 48 5.43 -4.14 13.87
N ASN A 49 5.89 -4.99 12.95
CA ASN A 49 5.08 -6.04 12.34
C ASN A 49 5.68 -7.42 12.61
N VAL A 50 4.82 -8.40 12.85
CA VAL A 50 5.15 -9.82 12.79
C VAL A 50 4.49 -10.42 11.56
N ILE A 51 5.26 -11.17 10.77
CA ILE A 51 4.83 -11.78 9.52
C ILE A 51 5.09 -13.27 9.61
N LEU A 52 4.04 -14.06 9.43
CA LEU A 52 4.09 -15.51 9.34
C LEU A 52 3.61 -15.92 7.95
N SER A 53 4.36 -16.79 7.28
CA SER A 53 3.95 -17.34 5.99
C SER A 53 4.53 -18.73 5.79
N GLY A 54 3.90 -19.49 4.91
CA GLY A 54 4.38 -20.84 4.61
C GLY A 54 3.49 -21.56 3.61
N THR A 55 3.77 -22.86 3.45
CA THR A 55 3.02 -23.78 2.61
C THR A 55 2.47 -24.94 3.43
N ILE A 56 1.37 -25.53 2.96
CA ILE A 56 0.76 -26.74 3.51
C ILE A 56 0.55 -27.69 2.33
N GLY A 57 1.36 -28.72 2.26
CA GLY A 57 1.39 -29.59 1.07
C GLY A 57 1.86 -28.85 -0.17
N GLU A 58 1.43 -29.31 -1.36
CA GLU A 58 1.89 -28.79 -2.66
C GLU A 58 1.06 -27.60 -3.14
N ASP A 59 -0.23 -27.54 -2.80
CA ASP A 59 -1.19 -26.62 -3.41
C ASP A 59 -1.62 -25.47 -2.50
N PHE A 60 -1.34 -25.53 -1.20
CA PHE A 60 -1.79 -24.52 -0.25
C PHE A 60 -0.65 -23.66 0.28
N SER A 61 -0.92 -22.36 0.41
CA SER A 61 -0.04 -21.43 1.11
C SER A 61 -0.86 -20.51 2.01
N TYR A 62 -0.23 -19.99 3.05
CA TYR A 62 -0.86 -19.06 3.97
C TYR A 62 0.04 -17.86 4.23
N ALA A 63 -0.59 -16.72 4.56
CA ALA A 63 0.10 -15.53 4.97
C ALA A 63 -0.66 -14.80 6.08
N TYR A 64 0.09 -14.31 7.06
CA TYR A 64 -0.41 -13.52 8.17
C TYR A 64 0.54 -12.37 8.46
N ARG A 65 0.01 -11.16 8.70
CA ARG A 65 0.77 -10.02 9.22
C ARG A 65 -0.01 -9.28 10.29
N GLN A 66 0.59 -9.16 11.45
CA GLN A 66 0.06 -8.41 12.59
C GLN A 66 0.87 -7.14 12.83
N ARG A 67 0.20 -6.00 13.01
CA ARG A 67 0.80 -4.77 13.52
C ARG A 67 0.76 -4.79 15.04
N LEU A 68 1.91 -4.79 15.67
CA LEU A 68 2.02 -4.72 17.13
C LEU A 68 2.00 -3.29 17.67
N ASN A 69 2.23 -2.29 16.81
CA ASN A 69 2.22 -0.87 17.18
C ASN A 69 0.83 -0.20 17.09
N LYS A 70 -0.23 -0.93 16.73
CA LYS A 70 -1.60 -0.43 16.81
C LYS A 70 -2.15 -0.66 18.22
N ALA A 71 -2.89 0.33 18.74
CA ALA A 71 -3.63 0.17 20.00
C ALA A 71 -4.68 -0.93 19.86
N HIS A 72 -4.82 -1.77 20.90
CA HIS A 72 -5.75 -2.89 20.91
C HIS A 72 -6.90 -2.69 21.94
N ALA A 73 -6.90 -1.58 22.67
CA ALA A 73 -7.76 -1.41 23.85
C ALA A 73 -9.27 -1.43 23.52
N ASP A 74 -9.68 -0.87 22.39
CA ASP A 74 -11.10 -0.76 22.00
C ASP A 74 -11.37 -1.27 20.59
N GLN A 75 -10.48 -2.08 20.03
CA GLN A 75 -10.57 -2.57 18.67
C GLN A 75 -10.50 -4.10 18.63
N SER A 76 -11.15 -4.70 17.64
CA SER A 76 -10.99 -6.12 17.35
C SER A 76 -9.51 -6.44 17.05
N PHE A 77 -9.04 -7.61 17.49
CA PHE A 77 -7.72 -8.12 17.12
C PHE A 77 -7.46 -8.04 15.61
N PHE A 78 -8.50 -8.29 14.82
CA PHE A 78 -8.43 -8.21 13.36
C PHE A 78 -8.21 -6.81 12.80
N ASP A 79 -8.49 -5.73 13.53
CA ASP A 79 -8.24 -4.36 13.05
C ASP A 79 -6.75 -4.04 12.97
N ALA A 80 -5.94 -4.68 13.81
CA ALA A 80 -4.48 -4.62 13.76
C ALA A 80 -3.86 -5.72 12.87
N THR A 81 -4.66 -6.64 12.34
CA THR A 81 -4.22 -7.64 11.35
C THR A 81 -4.33 -7.04 9.95
N ASP A 82 -3.21 -6.92 9.23
CA ASP A 82 -3.23 -6.45 7.85
C ASP A 82 -3.73 -7.54 6.91
N TRP A 83 -3.17 -8.74 7.00
CA TRP A 83 -3.65 -9.88 6.25
C TRP A 83 -3.61 -11.17 7.06
N LEU A 84 -4.56 -12.02 6.77
CA LEU A 84 -4.68 -13.40 7.26
C LEU A 84 -5.49 -14.17 6.23
N TYR A 85 -4.84 -14.87 5.32
CA TYR A 85 -5.51 -15.62 4.27
C TYR A 85 -4.82 -16.93 3.92
N LEU A 86 -5.62 -17.84 3.38
CA LEU A 86 -5.20 -19.09 2.78
C LEU A 86 -5.35 -18.97 1.26
N THR A 87 -4.37 -19.49 0.51
CA THR A 87 -4.40 -19.58 -0.94
C THR A 87 -4.34 -21.06 -1.36
N TYR A 88 -5.23 -21.44 -2.26
CA TYR A 88 -5.24 -22.71 -2.96
C TYR A 88 -4.82 -22.49 -4.43
N ALA A 89 -3.79 -23.19 -4.89
CA ALA A 89 -3.22 -23.07 -6.21
C ALA A 89 -3.26 -24.43 -6.94
N PRO A 90 -4.42 -24.87 -7.50
CA PRO A 90 -4.57 -26.15 -8.16
C PRO A 90 -3.73 -26.29 -9.44
N SER A 91 -3.21 -25.20 -9.96
CA SER A 91 -2.38 -25.16 -11.16
C SER A 91 -1.46 -23.94 -11.16
N ARG A 92 -0.54 -23.88 -12.12
CA ARG A 92 0.32 -22.70 -12.32
C ARG A 92 -0.45 -21.45 -12.75
N SER A 93 -1.62 -21.63 -13.36
CA SER A 93 -2.42 -20.53 -13.90
C SER A 93 -3.48 -20.02 -12.94
N TRP A 94 -3.97 -20.85 -12.02
CA TRP A 94 -5.08 -20.46 -11.14
C TRP A 94 -4.71 -20.48 -9.67
N GLN A 95 -5.14 -19.43 -8.97
CA GLN A 95 -5.03 -19.29 -7.52
C GLN A 95 -6.35 -18.76 -6.95
N PHE A 96 -6.78 -19.30 -5.83
CA PHE A 96 -7.96 -18.88 -5.10
C PHE A 96 -7.56 -18.55 -3.67
N SER A 97 -7.92 -17.38 -3.18
CA SER A 97 -7.57 -16.96 -1.82
C SER A 97 -8.81 -16.57 -1.04
N ALA A 98 -8.81 -16.89 0.26
CA ALA A 98 -9.89 -16.53 1.18
C ALA A 98 -9.31 -16.05 2.51
N GLY A 99 -9.93 -15.02 3.10
CA GLY A 99 -9.52 -14.42 4.37
C GLY A 99 -9.37 -12.91 4.28
N LYS A 100 -8.66 -12.31 5.25
CA LYS A 100 -8.36 -10.87 5.22
C LYS A 100 -7.22 -10.61 4.26
N GLN A 101 -7.48 -9.79 3.24
CA GLN A 101 -6.58 -9.52 2.13
C GLN A 101 -6.45 -8.02 1.89
N VAL A 102 -5.46 -7.62 1.09
CA VAL A 102 -5.42 -6.27 0.51
C VAL A 102 -6.62 -6.12 -0.42
N VAL A 103 -7.38 -5.04 -0.29
CA VAL A 103 -8.41 -4.69 -1.28
C VAL A 103 -7.72 -4.44 -2.61
N ALA A 104 -8.16 -5.11 -3.67
CA ALA A 104 -7.48 -5.05 -4.96
C ALA A 104 -7.76 -3.72 -5.67
N ILE A 105 -7.09 -2.67 -5.22
CA ILE A 105 -7.07 -1.34 -5.83
C ILE A 105 -5.70 -1.12 -6.46
N GLY A 106 -5.66 -0.59 -7.69
CA GLY A 106 -4.44 -0.40 -8.45
C GLY A 106 -3.60 0.78 -7.99
N GLY A 107 -2.43 0.93 -8.62
CA GLY A 107 -1.47 1.97 -8.33
C GLY A 107 -0.29 1.47 -7.49
N TYR A 108 0.89 1.99 -7.80
CA TYR A 108 2.13 1.65 -7.11
C TYR A 108 2.23 2.26 -5.72
N GLU A 109 1.57 3.40 -5.49
CA GLU A 109 1.45 3.94 -4.14
C GLU A 109 0.66 3.00 -3.24
N TYR A 110 -0.49 2.54 -3.73
CA TYR A 110 -1.38 1.69 -2.96
C TYR A 110 -0.80 0.29 -2.73
N ASP A 111 -0.10 -0.28 -3.72
CA ASP A 111 0.57 -1.59 -3.61
C ASP A 111 1.79 -1.58 -2.68
N ARG A 112 2.34 -0.39 -2.38
CA ARG A 112 3.51 -0.28 -1.52
C ARG A 112 3.16 -0.57 -0.06
N ALA A 113 3.98 -1.38 0.61
CA ALA A 113 3.79 -1.65 2.03
C ALA A 113 3.88 -0.33 2.84
N PRO A 114 2.97 -0.09 3.81
CA PRO A 114 2.97 1.15 4.60
C PRO A 114 4.31 1.50 5.27
N ILE A 115 5.06 0.50 5.70
CA ILE A 115 6.40 0.67 6.30
C ILE A 115 7.43 1.23 5.30
N ASP A 116 7.18 1.13 4.00
CA ASP A 116 8.05 1.60 2.91
C ASP A 116 7.57 2.93 2.28
N LEU A 117 6.46 3.47 2.75
CA LEU A 117 5.99 4.79 2.39
C LEU A 117 6.54 5.84 3.36
N TYR A 118 7.02 6.95 2.80
CA TYR A 118 7.50 8.09 3.59
C TYR A 118 6.44 9.18 3.69
N PHE A 119 5.78 9.44 2.60
CA PHE A 119 4.59 10.28 2.51
C PHE A 119 3.71 9.80 1.35
N CYS A 120 2.43 10.10 1.43
CA CYS A 120 1.42 9.57 0.51
C CYS A 120 0.34 10.62 0.21
N SER A 121 -0.51 10.31 -0.75
CA SER A 121 -1.68 11.10 -1.11
C SER A 121 -2.70 11.19 0.03
N GLU A 122 -3.61 12.15 -0.04
CA GLU A 122 -4.76 12.22 0.86
C GLU A 122 -5.63 10.97 0.71
N TYR A 123 -5.78 10.48 -0.52
CA TYR A 123 -6.47 9.22 -0.81
C TYR A 123 -5.91 8.05 0.03
N TRP A 124 -4.59 7.84 0.00
CA TRP A 124 -3.96 6.73 0.68
C TRP A 124 -4.11 6.81 2.21
N ASN A 125 -4.12 8.03 2.77
CA ASN A 125 -4.27 8.24 4.20
C ASN A 125 -5.64 7.78 4.72
N ASN A 126 -6.67 7.82 3.89
CA ASN A 126 -8.06 7.65 4.31
C ASN A 126 -8.69 6.33 3.86
N ILE A 127 -8.04 5.54 2.99
CA ILE A 127 -8.57 4.25 2.54
C ILE A 127 -8.19 3.10 3.47
N ALA A 128 -9.16 2.25 3.82
CA ALA A 128 -8.89 1.01 4.56
C ALA A 128 -8.38 -0.09 3.63
N CYS A 129 -7.05 -0.34 3.66
CA CYS A 129 -6.39 -1.21 2.69
C CYS A 129 -6.69 -2.72 2.82
N TYR A 130 -7.23 -3.20 3.94
CA TYR A 130 -7.32 -4.65 4.23
C TYR A 130 -8.72 -5.03 4.65
N GLN A 131 -9.35 -5.95 3.91
CA GLN A 131 -10.72 -6.41 4.15
C GLN A 131 -10.84 -7.94 4.01
N PHE A 132 -11.83 -8.51 4.69
CA PHE A 132 -12.18 -9.92 4.51
C PHE A 132 -12.87 -10.11 3.15
N GLY A 133 -12.48 -11.19 2.45
CA GLY A 133 -13.04 -11.50 1.15
C GLY A 133 -12.44 -12.75 0.53
N VAL A 134 -12.80 -12.94 -0.73
CA VAL A 134 -12.31 -14.02 -1.58
C VAL A 134 -11.78 -13.44 -2.88
N SER A 135 -10.78 -14.08 -3.45
CA SER A 135 -10.22 -13.69 -4.75
C SER A 135 -9.85 -14.89 -5.60
N ALA A 136 -9.94 -14.72 -6.91
CA ALA A 136 -9.44 -15.64 -7.91
C ALA A 136 -8.45 -14.92 -8.80
N THR A 137 -7.27 -15.50 -9.00
CA THR A 137 -6.22 -14.96 -9.86
C THR A 137 -5.92 -15.93 -10.98
N TYR A 138 -5.94 -15.43 -12.21
CA TYR A 138 -5.50 -16.16 -13.40
C TYR A 138 -4.19 -15.56 -13.90
N ALA A 139 -3.18 -16.39 -14.07
CA ALA A 139 -1.90 -16.04 -14.71
C ALA A 139 -1.82 -16.66 -16.10
N THR A 140 -1.41 -15.87 -17.09
CA THR A 140 -1.14 -16.38 -18.44
C THR A 140 0.00 -17.38 -18.45
N ASN A 141 0.12 -18.20 -19.47
CA ASN A 141 1.18 -19.21 -19.57
C ASN A 141 2.60 -18.60 -19.54
N SER A 142 2.77 -17.36 -20.00
CA SER A 142 4.02 -16.62 -19.92
C SER A 142 4.32 -16.11 -18.50
N GLY A 143 3.30 -16.02 -17.64
CA GLY A 143 3.38 -15.40 -16.32
C GLY A 143 3.48 -13.86 -16.33
N ASN A 144 3.54 -13.25 -17.52
CA ASN A 144 3.70 -11.80 -17.65
C ASN A 144 2.44 -11.02 -17.31
N ASP A 145 1.27 -11.62 -17.51
CA ASP A 145 -0.01 -11.00 -17.25
C ASP A 145 -0.80 -11.81 -16.24
N LYS A 146 -1.41 -11.12 -15.29
CA LYS A 146 -2.27 -11.69 -14.26
C LYS A 146 -3.53 -10.88 -14.15
N PHE A 147 -4.64 -11.58 -14.03
CA PHE A 147 -5.96 -11.01 -13.84
C PHE A 147 -6.49 -11.50 -12.50
N LEU A 148 -6.86 -10.57 -11.64
CA LEU A 148 -7.43 -10.89 -10.34
C LEU A 148 -8.85 -10.35 -10.28
N PHE A 149 -9.78 -11.20 -9.85
CA PHE A 149 -11.12 -10.83 -9.44
C PHE A 149 -11.24 -11.03 -7.93
N GLN A 150 -11.79 -10.03 -7.23
CA GLN A 150 -11.97 -10.09 -5.77
C GLN A 150 -13.34 -9.56 -5.40
N VAL A 151 -13.99 -10.27 -4.46
CA VAL A 151 -15.15 -9.77 -3.71
C VAL A 151 -14.74 -9.70 -2.25
N CYS A 152 -14.84 -8.53 -1.65
CA CYS A 152 -14.49 -8.32 -0.25
C CYS A 152 -15.48 -7.36 0.44
N GLN A 153 -15.37 -7.25 1.75
CA GLN A 153 -16.06 -6.20 2.49
C GLN A 153 -15.60 -4.83 1.97
N SER A 154 -16.50 -3.87 1.95
CA SER A 154 -16.16 -2.51 1.53
C SER A 154 -15.13 -1.87 2.47
N PRO A 155 -14.11 -1.17 1.95
CA PRO A 155 -13.23 -0.33 2.74
C PRO A 155 -13.94 0.85 3.43
N PHE A 156 -15.16 1.19 2.99
CA PHE A 156 -15.98 2.27 3.55
C PHE A 156 -17.00 1.81 4.59
N ARG A 157 -16.97 0.56 4.99
CA ARG A 157 -17.87 0.05 6.02
C ARG A 157 -17.52 0.65 7.39
N THR A 158 -18.04 1.78 7.73
CA THR A 158 -17.85 2.40 9.04
C THR A 158 -18.94 2.02 10.02
N ASN A 159 -20.20 1.97 9.56
CA ASN A 159 -21.36 1.78 10.43
C ASN A 159 -22.45 0.84 9.84
N ALA A 160 -22.19 0.18 8.72
CA ALA A 160 -23.13 -0.74 8.11
C ALA A 160 -22.46 -2.09 7.82
N ASP A 161 -23.02 -3.14 8.37
CA ASP A 161 -22.75 -4.50 7.93
C ASP A 161 -23.34 -4.71 6.53
N HIS A 162 -22.76 -5.63 5.75
CA HIS A 162 -23.24 -5.99 4.41
C HIS A 162 -22.95 -4.99 3.29
N MET A 163 -21.85 -4.27 3.37
CA MET A 163 -21.32 -3.49 2.26
C MET A 163 -20.14 -4.23 1.61
N TYR A 164 -20.09 -4.23 0.27
CA TYR A 164 -19.12 -5.01 -0.49
C TYR A 164 -18.36 -4.15 -1.51
N ALA A 165 -17.19 -4.67 -1.90
CA ALA A 165 -16.39 -4.18 -3.02
C ALA A 165 -16.16 -5.31 -4.02
N TYR A 166 -16.31 -4.98 -5.31
CA TYR A 166 -16.07 -5.86 -6.45
C TYR A 166 -14.90 -5.29 -7.23
N ASN A 167 -13.82 -6.05 -7.33
CA ASN A 167 -12.55 -5.54 -7.84
C ASN A 167 -12.07 -6.43 -9.00
N LEU A 168 -11.71 -5.80 -10.11
CA LEU A 168 -11.05 -6.44 -11.24
C LEU A 168 -9.69 -5.78 -11.44
N MET A 169 -8.60 -6.55 -11.39
CA MET A 169 -7.24 -6.04 -11.51
C MET A 169 -6.48 -6.77 -12.61
N TRP A 170 -5.75 -6.01 -13.42
CA TRP A 170 -4.72 -6.50 -14.32
C TRP A 170 -3.34 -6.08 -13.82
N MET A 171 -2.45 -7.05 -13.69
CA MET A 171 -1.04 -6.85 -13.37
C MET A 171 -0.20 -7.33 -14.55
N GLY A 172 0.47 -6.41 -15.24
CA GLY A 172 1.39 -6.68 -16.35
C GLY A 172 2.84 -6.54 -15.93
N SER A 173 3.72 -7.39 -16.46
CA SER A 173 5.16 -7.33 -16.24
C SER A 173 5.91 -7.59 -17.57
N HIS A 174 6.25 -6.51 -18.28
CA HIS A 174 6.81 -6.54 -19.62
C HIS A 174 8.14 -5.77 -19.66
N LYS A 175 9.27 -6.49 -19.54
CA LYS A 175 10.63 -5.93 -19.64
C LYS A 175 10.82 -4.63 -18.85
N TRP A 176 10.73 -3.49 -19.53
CA TRP A 176 10.89 -2.14 -18.98
C TRP A 176 9.59 -1.52 -18.43
N TYR A 177 8.42 -2.12 -18.71
CA TYR A 177 7.10 -1.64 -18.32
C TYR A 177 6.39 -2.63 -17.42
N GLN A 178 5.78 -2.13 -16.35
CA GLN A 178 4.90 -2.88 -15.45
C GLN A 178 3.63 -2.07 -15.20
N SER A 179 2.51 -2.76 -15.01
CA SER A 179 1.21 -2.13 -14.75
C SER A 179 0.50 -2.78 -13.57
N ILE A 180 -0.30 -1.98 -12.87
CA ILE A 180 -1.30 -2.43 -11.89
C ILE A 180 -2.55 -1.58 -12.13
N TRP A 181 -3.47 -2.08 -12.96
CA TRP A 181 -4.68 -1.37 -13.34
C TRP A 181 -5.90 -2.04 -12.75
N THR A 182 -6.86 -1.25 -12.30
CA THR A 182 -8.10 -1.78 -11.74
C THR A 182 -9.33 -1.02 -12.16
N LEU A 183 -10.42 -1.80 -12.20
CA LEU A 183 -11.80 -1.30 -12.13
C LEU A 183 -12.42 -1.83 -10.85
N ASN A 184 -12.97 -0.95 -10.05
CA ASN A 184 -13.58 -1.28 -8.77
C ASN A 184 -14.98 -0.70 -8.70
N LEU A 185 -15.91 -1.47 -8.16
CA LEU A 185 -17.23 -0.99 -7.72
C LEU A 185 -17.29 -1.20 -6.20
N ILE A 186 -17.36 -0.10 -5.46
CA ILE A 186 -17.23 -0.12 -4.01
C ILE A 186 -18.48 0.53 -3.40
N GLU A 187 -19.19 -0.19 -2.56
CA GLU A 187 -20.27 0.39 -1.78
C GLU A 187 -19.71 1.35 -0.74
N HIS A 188 -20.07 2.62 -0.80
CA HIS A 188 -19.72 3.65 0.17
C HIS A 188 -20.86 3.96 1.15
N ASN A 189 -22.10 3.70 0.74
CA ASN A 189 -23.31 3.60 1.54
C ASN A 189 -24.08 2.34 1.12
N PRO A 190 -25.03 1.86 1.93
CA PRO A 190 -25.85 0.72 1.54
C PRO A 190 -26.58 0.97 0.20
N LYS A 191 -26.28 0.12 -0.80
CA LYS A 191 -26.79 0.19 -2.19
C LYS A 191 -26.30 1.37 -3.03
N GLU A 192 -25.38 2.19 -2.54
CA GLU A 192 -24.74 3.26 -3.30
C GLU A 192 -23.28 2.88 -3.57
N GLN A 193 -22.90 2.94 -4.84
CA GLN A 193 -21.57 2.53 -5.28
C GLN A 193 -20.77 3.72 -5.80
N ILE A 194 -19.47 3.68 -5.53
CA ILE A 194 -18.48 4.53 -6.17
C ILE A 194 -17.64 3.66 -7.10
N ALA A 195 -17.45 4.12 -8.33
CA ALA A 195 -16.59 3.43 -9.29
C ALA A 195 -15.16 4.01 -9.22
N TYR A 196 -14.17 3.15 -9.10
CA TYR A 196 -12.76 3.51 -9.20
C TYR A 196 -12.16 3.00 -10.50
N LEU A 197 -11.36 3.84 -11.14
CA LEU A 197 -10.42 3.47 -12.18
C LEU A 197 -9.02 3.85 -11.69
N ALA A 198 -8.18 2.87 -11.41
CA ALA A 198 -6.79 3.12 -11.04
C ALA A 198 -5.84 2.59 -12.10
N LEU A 199 -4.92 3.42 -12.56
CA LEU A 199 -3.93 3.12 -13.60
C LEU A 199 -2.52 3.33 -13.04
N GLY A 200 -1.95 2.28 -12.46
CA GLY A 200 -0.57 2.29 -11.99
C GLY A 200 0.39 1.85 -13.09
N ASN A 201 1.37 2.68 -13.40
CA ASN A 201 2.37 2.44 -14.45
C ASN A 201 3.77 2.57 -13.86
N GLN A 202 4.63 1.61 -14.13
CA GLN A 202 6.04 1.66 -13.76
C GLN A 202 6.92 1.43 -14.97
N PHE A 203 7.88 2.30 -15.14
CA PHE A 203 8.90 2.23 -16.17
C PHE A 203 10.27 2.04 -15.51
N THR A 204 11.06 1.09 -16.00
CA THR A 204 12.39 0.79 -15.45
C THR A 204 13.42 0.76 -16.58
N PHE A 205 14.41 1.67 -16.49
CA PHE A 205 15.48 1.82 -17.47
C PHE A 205 16.84 1.74 -16.74
N GLY A 206 17.42 0.55 -16.69
CA GLY A 206 18.63 0.33 -15.89
C GLY A 206 18.39 0.61 -14.42
N ASN A 207 19.08 1.60 -13.89
CA ASN A 207 18.99 2.03 -12.48
C ASN A 207 17.90 3.09 -12.23
N PHE A 208 17.29 3.63 -13.28
CA PHE A 208 16.21 4.60 -13.18
C PHE A 208 14.86 3.90 -13.17
N ARG A 209 13.97 4.34 -12.28
CA ARG A 209 12.58 3.89 -12.18
C ARG A 209 11.65 5.09 -12.06
N LEU A 210 10.60 5.09 -12.87
CA LEU A 210 9.50 6.05 -12.82
C LEU A 210 8.19 5.32 -12.54
N GLN A 211 7.46 5.73 -11.52
CA GLN A 211 6.11 5.27 -11.22
C GLN A 211 5.13 6.43 -11.42
N LEU A 212 4.01 6.14 -12.08
CA LEU A 212 2.95 7.12 -12.36
C LEU A 212 1.61 6.43 -12.10
N ASP A 213 0.88 6.91 -11.12
CA ASP A 213 -0.46 6.44 -10.79
C ASP A 213 -1.48 7.54 -11.09
N TYR A 214 -2.58 7.14 -11.69
CA TYR A 214 -3.78 7.94 -11.84
C TYR A 214 -4.94 7.18 -11.25
N MET A 215 -5.69 7.81 -10.36
CA MET A 215 -6.87 7.24 -9.74
C MET A 215 -8.05 8.19 -9.89
N LEU A 216 -9.07 7.72 -10.59
CA LEU A 216 -10.36 8.38 -10.74
C LEU A 216 -11.37 7.71 -9.82
N ARG A 217 -12.17 8.52 -9.12
CA ARG A 217 -13.29 8.10 -8.30
C ARG A 217 -14.56 8.76 -8.84
N ALA A 218 -15.58 7.97 -9.15
CA ALA A 218 -16.83 8.46 -9.70
C ALA A 218 -18.01 7.88 -8.93
N SER A 219 -18.78 8.72 -8.27
CA SER A 219 -20.07 8.35 -7.70
C SER A 219 -21.16 8.36 -8.78
N ASN A 220 -22.31 7.73 -8.49
CA ASN A 220 -23.41 7.56 -9.46
C ASN A 220 -23.93 8.86 -10.08
N HIS A 221 -23.66 10.02 -9.47
CA HIS A 221 -24.22 11.32 -9.87
C HIS A 221 -23.15 12.32 -10.33
N ASP A 222 -21.86 11.98 -10.24
CA ASP A 222 -20.80 12.89 -10.58
C ASP A 222 -20.09 12.50 -11.88
N MET A 223 -19.78 13.52 -12.67
CA MET A 223 -19.03 13.34 -13.90
C MET A 223 -17.59 12.94 -13.64
N LEU A 224 -17.02 12.23 -14.59
CA LEU A 224 -15.59 11.91 -14.66
C LEU A 224 -14.72 13.16 -14.45
N PHE A 225 -13.55 12.99 -13.84
CA PHE A 225 -12.52 14.03 -13.63
C PHE A 225 -12.83 15.11 -12.58
N LYS A 226 -13.81 14.92 -11.72
CA LYS A 226 -14.04 15.82 -10.57
C LYS A 226 -13.41 15.34 -9.28
N ASP A 227 -13.24 14.03 -9.14
CA ASP A 227 -12.63 13.41 -7.98
C ASP A 227 -11.54 12.44 -8.45
N TYR A 228 -10.26 12.86 -8.29
CA TYR A 228 -9.11 12.07 -8.72
C TYR A 228 -7.85 12.36 -7.94
N SER A 229 -6.91 11.42 -8.00
CA SER A 229 -5.55 11.58 -7.47
C SER A 229 -4.52 11.21 -8.53
N ILE A 230 -3.43 11.96 -8.56
CA ILE A 230 -2.26 11.66 -9.39
C ILE A 230 -1.07 11.50 -8.46
N MET A 231 -0.30 10.44 -8.61
CA MET A 231 0.92 10.20 -7.86
C MET A 231 2.06 9.89 -8.82
N GLY A 232 3.21 10.49 -8.57
CA GLY A 232 4.43 10.25 -9.33
C GLY A 232 5.64 10.07 -8.45
N GLU A 233 6.49 9.10 -8.75
CA GLU A 233 7.77 8.90 -8.09
C GLU A 233 8.84 8.54 -9.12
N ALA A 234 9.92 9.32 -9.14
CA ALA A 234 11.13 9.00 -9.89
C ALA A 234 12.24 8.61 -8.92
N SER A 235 12.96 7.54 -9.20
CA SER A 235 14.07 7.08 -8.37
C SER A 235 15.25 6.60 -9.19
N TYR A 236 16.44 6.74 -8.63
CA TYR A 236 17.69 6.29 -9.23
C TYR A 236 18.56 5.56 -8.20
N THR A 237 19.00 4.36 -8.53
CA THR A 237 19.82 3.51 -7.65
C THR A 237 21.28 3.58 -8.05
N ILE A 238 22.16 3.99 -7.12
CA ILE A 238 23.60 4.12 -7.30
C ILE A 238 24.31 2.94 -6.61
N ALA A 239 25.15 2.23 -7.36
CA ALA A 239 25.98 1.12 -6.87
C ALA A 239 25.19 0.08 -6.03
N ASP A 240 23.88 -0.11 -6.35
CA ASP A 240 22.97 -1.03 -5.65
C ASP A 240 22.73 -0.74 -4.16
N LYS A 241 23.31 0.33 -3.63
CA LYS A 241 23.27 0.66 -2.20
C LYS A 241 22.56 1.96 -1.86
N LEU A 242 22.62 2.95 -2.73
CA LEU A 242 22.02 4.25 -2.51
C LEU A 242 20.89 4.45 -3.51
N ASN A 243 19.68 4.67 -3.02
CA ASN A 243 18.52 5.05 -3.82
C ASN A 243 18.17 6.50 -3.50
N ILE A 244 18.08 7.33 -4.53
CA ILE A 244 17.62 8.72 -4.44
C ILE A 244 16.25 8.77 -5.11
N PHE A 245 15.28 9.42 -4.49
CA PHE A 245 13.94 9.52 -5.06
C PHE A 245 13.34 10.92 -4.89
N GLY A 246 12.51 11.29 -5.84
CA GLY A 246 11.59 12.42 -5.76
C GLY A 246 10.17 11.93 -5.98
N ARG A 247 9.21 12.47 -5.22
CA ARG A 247 7.81 12.07 -5.26
C ARG A 247 6.89 13.28 -5.19
N ALA A 248 5.79 13.22 -5.92
CA ALA A 248 4.70 14.19 -5.84
C ALA A 248 3.35 13.48 -5.86
N THR A 249 2.37 14.06 -5.15
CA THR A 249 0.96 13.66 -5.18
C THR A 249 0.09 14.88 -5.38
N TYR A 250 -1.01 14.70 -6.11
CA TYR A 250 -2.02 15.73 -6.33
C TYR A 250 -3.39 15.09 -6.14
N ASP A 251 -4.17 15.59 -5.19
CA ASP A 251 -5.49 15.11 -4.83
C ASP A 251 -6.52 16.21 -5.05
N VAL A 252 -7.58 15.90 -5.80
CA VAL A 252 -8.68 16.84 -6.11
C VAL A 252 -10.01 16.15 -5.88
N ASN A 253 -10.91 16.85 -5.21
CA ASN A 253 -12.34 16.54 -5.20
C ASN A 253 -13.15 17.84 -5.29
N SER A 254 -13.64 18.14 -6.48
CA SER A 254 -14.52 19.28 -6.77
C SER A 254 -15.98 18.89 -6.92
N THR A 255 -16.40 17.74 -6.37
CA THR A 255 -17.79 17.31 -6.40
C THR A 255 -18.66 18.17 -5.48
N THR A 256 -19.93 18.35 -5.87
CA THR A 256 -20.93 19.08 -5.10
C THR A 256 -22.03 18.11 -4.67
N GLY A 257 -21.90 17.48 -3.53
CA GLY A 257 -22.89 16.53 -3.03
C GLY A 257 -22.67 16.21 -1.56
N ALA A 258 -23.73 15.78 -0.90
CA ALA A 258 -23.69 15.35 0.49
C ALA A 258 -23.26 13.87 0.62
N ILE A 259 -22.22 13.45 -0.11
CA ILE A 259 -21.69 12.09 0.02
C ILE A 259 -20.63 12.14 1.12
N ASN A 260 -20.96 11.57 2.26
CA ASN A 260 -20.05 11.38 3.38
C ASN A 260 -19.26 10.09 3.12
N ASP A 261 -17.97 10.08 3.42
CA ASP A 261 -17.03 8.96 3.38
C ASP A 261 -16.19 8.79 2.11
N PHE A 262 -15.84 9.88 1.45
CA PHE A 262 -14.77 9.83 0.45
C PHE A 262 -13.38 9.82 1.08
N CYS A 263 -12.47 9.10 0.47
CA CYS A 263 -11.05 9.15 0.84
C CYS A 263 -10.45 10.54 0.63
N VAL A 264 -10.97 11.28 -0.35
CA VAL A 264 -10.67 12.68 -0.58
C VAL A 264 -11.98 13.44 -0.48
N MET A 265 -12.14 14.23 0.56
CA MET A 265 -13.39 14.96 0.83
C MET A 265 -13.66 16.02 -0.23
N PRO A 266 -14.95 16.34 -0.52
CA PRO A 266 -15.30 17.45 -1.37
C PRO A 266 -14.62 18.76 -0.97
N ASN A 267 -14.37 19.63 -1.94
CA ASN A 267 -13.63 20.88 -1.76
C ASN A 267 -12.15 20.67 -1.34
N THR A 268 -11.54 19.58 -1.79
CA THR A 268 -10.11 19.31 -1.61
C THR A 268 -9.34 19.61 -2.87
N GLU A 269 -8.23 20.31 -2.74
CA GLU A 269 -7.19 20.47 -3.75
C GLU A 269 -5.84 20.55 -3.04
N LEU A 270 -5.13 19.42 -3.00
CA LEU A 270 -3.87 19.26 -2.28
C LEU A 270 -2.75 18.83 -3.22
N THR A 271 -1.63 19.52 -3.12
CA THR A 271 -0.36 19.11 -3.73
C THR A 271 0.64 18.79 -2.65
N ARG A 272 1.28 17.63 -2.74
CA ARG A 272 2.36 17.23 -1.84
C ARG A 272 3.56 16.80 -2.66
N PHE A 273 4.73 17.27 -2.32
CA PHE A 273 5.97 16.91 -3.02
C PHE A 273 7.14 16.82 -2.05
N GLY A 274 8.09 16.02 -2.41
CA GLY A 274 9.27 15.82 -1.58
C GLY A 274 10.31 14.94 -2.24
N ALA A 275 11.43 14.78 -1.53
CA ALA A 275 12.52 13.94 -1.97
C ALA A 275 13.17 13.24 -0.78
N GLY A 276 13.91 12.18 -1.08
CA GLY A 276 14.61 11.44 -0.03
C GLY A 276 15.69 10.53 -0.58
N VAL A 277 16.37 9.90 0.36
CA VAL A 277 17.44 8.95 0.10
C VAL A 277 17.27 7.72 0.96
N GLU A 278 17.64 6.57 0.43
CA GLU A 278 17.69 5.29 1.12
C GLU A 278 19.09 4.68 0.95
N PHE A 279 19.68 4.25 2.04
CA PHE A 279 20.96 3.58 2.03
C PHE A 279 20.85 2.15 2.56
N TYR A 280 21.34 1.20 1.81
CA TYR A 280 21.36 -0.23 2.10
C TYR A 280 22.80 -0.67 2.41
N PRO A 281 23.21 -0.80 3.69
CA PRO A 281 24.58 -1.09 4.07
C PRO A 281 25.02 -2.51 3.71
N LEU A 282 24.07 -3.46 3.62
CA LEU A 282 24.33 -4.85 3.33
C LEU A 282 24.50 -5.11 1.81
N PRO A 283 25.07 -6.28 1.40
CA PRO A 283 25.17 -6.64 -0.02
C PRO A 283 23.85 -6.58 -0.78
N LYS A 284 23.90 -6.42 -2.09
CA LYS A 284 22.76 -6.23 -3.02
C LYS A 284 21.57 -7.15 -2.76
N ASN A 285 21.82 -8.40 -2.44
CA ASN A 285 20.78 -9.42 -2.21
C ASN A 285 20.18 -9.38 -0.81
N ASN A 286 20.68 -8.52 0.08
CA ASN A 286 20.19 -8.39 1.45
C ASN A 286 19.79 -6.95 1.75
N ARG A 287 18.51 -6.67 1.64
CA ARG A 287 17.90 -5.35 1.96
C ARG A 287 17.23 -5.35 3.34
N SER A 288 17.69 -6.19 4.24
CA SER A 288 17.13 -6.31 5.59
C SER A 288 17.36 -5.08 6.47
N ILE A 289 18.35 -4.26 6.15
CA ILE A 289 18.64 -3.00 6.84
C ILE A 289 18.60 -1.86 5.83
N ARG A 290 17.87 -0.80 6.15
CA ARG A 290 17.77 0.43 5.38
C ARG A 290 17.83 1.65 6.28
N LEU A 291 18.78 2.53 6.04
CA LEU A 291 18.79 3.90 6.55
C LEU A 291 18.06 4.78 5.55
N HIS A 292 17.34 5.79 6.02
CA HIS A 292 16.63 6.70 5.13
C HIS A 292 16.55 8.10 5.71
N ALA A 293 16.45 9.08 4.80
CA ALA A 293 16.12 10.45 5.12
C ALA A 293 15.21 11.01 4.03
N PHE A 294 14.22 11.81 4.41
CA PHE A 294 13.34 12.45 3.45
C PHE A 294 12.79 13.78 4.00
N TYR A 295 12.36 14.62 3.06
CA TYR A 295 11.64 15.85 3.34
C TYR A 295 10.48 15.97 2.36
N HIS A 296 9.35 16.49 2.83
CA HIS A 296 8.21 16.83 1.97
C HIS A 296 7.50 18.09 2.45
N TYR A 297 6.74 18.68 1.51
CA TYR A 297 5.92 19.86 1.73
C TYR A 297 4.54 19.67 1.13
N THR A 298 3.51 20.19 1.80
CA THR A 298 2.10 20.12 1.40
C THR A 298 1.56 21.52 1.18
N LEU A 299 0.86 21.72 0.05
CA LEU A 299 0.20 22.96 -0.35
C LEU A 299 -1.25 22.69 -0.70
N GLY A 300 -2.12 23.66 -0.50
CA GLY A 300 -3.48 23.66 -0.98
C GLY A 300 -4.49 23.51 0.15
N HIS A 301 -5.71 23.18 -0.19
CA HIS A 301 -6.84 23.09 0.73
C HIS A 301 -7.31 21.64 0.91
N ASN A 302 -7.51 21.23 2.15
CA ASN A 302 -8.13 19.94 2.50
C ASN A 302 -9.56 20.18 2.96
N GLY A 303 -10.53 19.64 2.23
CA GLY A 303 -11.94 19.68 2.59
C GLY A 303 -12.28 18.85 3.83
N ASN A 304 -11.37 17.95 4.26
CA ASN A 304 -11.53 17.17 5.47
C ASN A 304 -11.03 17.98 6.69
N PRO A 305 -11.92 18.45 7.59
CA PRO A 305 -11.53 19.22 8.76
C PRO A 305 -10.65 18.42 9.76
N ASN A 306 -10.71 17.08 9.68
CA ASN A 306 -9.90 16.18 10.50
C ASN A 306 -8.75 15.55 9.68
N GLY A 307 -8.50 16.03 8.47
CA GLY A 307 -7.44 15.53 7.60
C GLY A 307 -6.06 15.75 8.20
N VAL A 308 -5.19 14.77 8.04
CA VAL A 308 -3.79 14.86 8.51
C VAL A 308 -2.93 15.76 7.62
N LEU A 309 -3.36 16.02 6.38
CA LEU A 309 -2.66 16.91 5.44
C LEU A 309 -3.26 18.32 5.51
N GLN A 310 -2.39 19.30 5.67
CA GLN A 310 -2.79 20.70 5.80
C GLN A 310 -1.91 21.60 4.90
N ASP A 311 -2.44 22.78 4.54
CA ASP A 311 -1.68 23.80 3.81
C ASP A 311 -0.45 24.26 4.60
N GLY A 312 0.66 24.41 3.90
CA GLY A 312 1.91 24.88 4.50
C GLY A 312 2.54 23.88 5.50
N GLN A 313 2.15 22.61 5.44
CA GLN A 313 2.74 21.55 6.26
C GLN A 313 4.05 21.07 5.65
N SER A 314 5.13 21.10 6.44
CA SER A 314 6.39 20.48 6.08
C SER A 314 6.80 19.42 7.08
N MET A 315 7.45 18.37 6.62
CA MET A 315 7.95 17.28 7.45
C MET A 315 9.30 16.80 6.97
N PHE A 316 10.20 16.55 7.90
CA PHE A 316 11.42 15.80 7.65
C PHE A 316 11.46 14.54 8.49
N SER A 317 12.19 13.54 8.03
CA SER A 317 12.44 12.33 8.81
C SER A 317 13.79 11.74 8.46
N ILE A 318 14.48 11.22 9.48
CA ILE A 318 15.68 10.40 9.34
C ILE A 318 15.42 9.13 10.15
N GLY A 319 15.64 7.96 9.57
CA GLY A 319 15.26 6.74 10.26
C GLY A 319 15.99 5.49 9.80
N LEU A 320 15.61 4.42 10.47
CA LEU A 320 16.13 3.07 10.27
C LEU A 320 14.97 2.09 10.16
N LYS A 321 15.00 1.28 9.12
CA LYS A 321 14.16 0.08 8.98
C LYS A 321 15.04 -1.16 9.03
N TRP A 322 14.59 -2.19 9.76
CA TRP A 322 15.20 -3.51 9.65
C TRP A 322 14.15 -4.61 9.63
N LYS A 323 14.54 -5.74 9.05
CA LYS A 323 13.74 -6.96 8.95
C LYS A 323 14.61 -8.14 9.29
N ILE A 324 14.15 -9.02 10.19
CA ILE A 324 14.83 -10.26 10.57
C ILE A 324 13.96 -11.46 10.23
N ASP A 325 14.59 -12.55 9.82
CA ASP A 325 13.98 -13.86 9.66
C ASP A 325 14.34 -14.74 10.86
N ILE A 326 13.37 -14.93 11.76
CA ILE A 326 13.60 -15.58 13.05
C ILE A 326 13.91 -17.08 12.85
N VAL A 327 13.19 -17.74 11.92
CA VAL A 327 13.39 -19.17 11.65
C VAL A 327 14.77 -19.43 11.06
N SER A 328 15.22 -18.55 10.13
CA SER A 328 16.54 -18.72 9.50
C SER A 328 17.69 -18.50 10.50
N ILE A 329 17.49 -17.63 11.49
CA ILE A 329 18.45 -17.41 12.58
C ILE A 329 18.48 -18.64 13.50
N ALA A 330 17.32 -19.15 13.92
CA ALA A 330 17.25 -20.32 14.76
C ALA A 330 17.91 -21.55 14.13
N LYS A 331 17.68 -21.82 12.84
CA LYS A 331 18.34 -22.92 12.10
C LYS A 331 19.87 -22.80 12.00
N LYS A 332 20.46 -21.63 12.28
CA LYS A 332 21.92 -21.45 12.31
C LYS A 332 22.53 -21.65 13.69
N ILE A 333 21.70 -21.61 14.73
CA ILE A 333 22.12 -21.73 16.12
C ILE A 333 22.03 -23.18 16.59
N PHE A 334 21.05 -23.90 16.07
CA PHE A 334 20.78 -25.33 16.36
C PHE A 334 21.06 -26.20 15.12
#